data_e3c9d6bf1882ee361b573e2e5583c3b4
#
_entry.id   e3c9d6bf1882ee361b573e2e5583c3b4
#
_cell.length_a   1.000
_cell.length_b   1.000
_cell.length_c   1.000
_cell.angle_alpha   90.00
_cell.angle_beta   90.00
_cell.angle_gamma   90.00
#
_symmetry.space_group_name_H-M   'P 1'
#
loop_
_entity.id
_entity.type
_entity.pdbx_description
1 polymer ?
#
loop_
_entity_poly.entity_id
_entity_poly.type
_entity_poly.pdbx_seq_one_letter_code
_entity_poly.pdbx_strand_id
1 'polypeptide(L)'
;MNQVEQSVAEYVDEVWEDVVADIEQLVSYPSVAVSADAEPGAPFGRPVRDALDCALGIAQKLGYQTSDDEGYVGIADIPGRGDKQLATICHVDVVPAGPGWNTDPFAMERREGWLLGRGVIDDKGPAVLSLYAGAYLLKHGITPRYTFRALLGCDEEVGMSDVHHYLENYADPDFLFTPDAEFPVCNAEKGQFEATFVSPKIDGGRIVSWSGAEATNAIPSQSICELAIAVDELPAPVENADRLEITALDNGHAQIFAHGIGGHASMPEGTVNAVGLIVAYLREAEDAFGARGERLLTPAEHEFVKFLAFVHADAYGRGLGIDATSAAFGPLTCNPGVIRVVDGHIEQVIDVRFPDSTSADTMCEQLEPLVGRFGVTYRVGRAKVPFSVSADDPAVKALIDTYNEFTGKHAEPFAMGGGTYARNFARAVSFGPEETGLELPAWGGQMHGPNECANEDQLKQALKIYIVAILKLNELEL
;
A
#
# COMPACT_ATOMS: atom_id res chain seq x y z
N MET A 1 -29.46 17.26 11.61
CA MET A 1 -28.21 17.57 12.32
C MET A 1 -28.56 17.78 13.80
N ASN A 2 -27.91 17.04 14.68
CA ASN A 2 -28.04 17.26 16.12
C ASN A 2 -27.16 18.46 16.55
N GLN A 3 -27.25 18.89 17.82
CA GLN A 3 -26.52 20.07 18.30
C GLN A 3 -24.97 19.89 18.23
N VAL A 4 -24.48 18.66 18.39
CA VAL A 4 -23.04 18.35 18.28
C VAL A 4 -22.59 18.47 16.82
N GLU A 5 -23.32 17.88 15.88
CA GLU A 5 -22.99 17.97 14.45
C GLU A 5 -22.98 19.41 13.94
N GLN A 6 -23.91 20.25 14.44
CA GLN A 6 -23.92 21.68 14.08
C GLN A 6 -22.67 22.37 14.61
N SER A 7 -22.31 22.17 15.89
CA SER A 7 -21.10 22.75 16.50
C SER A 7 -19.82 22.31 15.77
N VAL A 8 -19.74 21.04 15.37
CA VAL A 8 -18.62 20.49 14.60
C VAL A 8 -18.54 21.12 13.22
N ALA A 9 -19.70 21.31 12.52
CA ALA A 9 -19.72 21.95 11.22
C ALA A 9 -19.25 23.42 11.30
N GLU A 10 -19.75 24.18 12.29
CA GLU A 10 -19.34 25.56 12.55
C GLU A 10 -17.82 25.66 12.84
N TYR A 11 -17.29 24.72 13.64
CA TYR A 11 -15.84 24.66 13.91
C TYR A 11 -15.02 24.40 12.65
N VAL A 12 -15.40 23.39 11.85
CA VAL A 12 -14.67 23.06 10.63
C VAL A 12 -14.67 24.23 9.64
N ASP A 13 -15.81 24.89 9.47
CA ASP A 13 -15.90 26.08 8.60
C ASP A 13 -15.03 27.23 9.12
N GLU A 14 -14.93 27.42 10.44
CA GLU A 14 -14.09 28.46 11.07
C GLU A 14 -12.58 28.20 10.87
N VAL A 15 -12.13 26.95 11.01
CA VAL A 15 -10.68 26.62 11.00
C VAL A 15 -10.15 26.21 9.63
N TRP A 16 -11.01 26.07 8.61
CA TRP A 16 -10.62 25.42 7.36
C TRP A 16 -9.45 26.09 6.64
N GLU A 17 -9.41 27.41 6.59
CA GLU A 17 -8.30 28.11 5.93
C GLU A 17 -6.98 27.94 6.71
N ASP A 18 -7.04 27.82 8.03
CA ASP A 18 -5.87 27.48 8.85
C ASP A 18 -5.42 26.03 8.61
N VAL A 19 -6.37 25.08 8.46
CA VAL A 19 -6.08 23.69 8.09
C VAL A 19 -5.34 23.62 6.75
N VAL A 20 -5.85 24.30 5.72
CA VAL A 20 -5.21 24.32 4.39
C VAL A 20 -3.80 24.93 4.46
N ALA A 21 -3.63 26.01 5.20
CA ALA A 21 -2.32 26.65 5.36
C ALA A 21 -1.31 25.74 6.11
N ASP A 22 -1.75 25.03 7.14
CA ASP A 22 -0.90 24.11 7.89
C ASP A 22 -0.56 22.84 7.04
N ILE A 23 -1.48 22.36 6.17
CA ILE A 23 -1.19 21.31 5.17
C ILE A 23 -0.15 21.83 4.18
N GLU A 24 -0.33 23.02 3.60
CA GLU A 24 0.63 23.62 2.66
C GLU A 24 2.02 23.71 3.30
N GLN A 25 2.10 24.17 4.55
CA GLN A 25 3.35 24.26 5.27
C GLN A 25 4.01 22.87 5.42
N LEU A 26 3.27 21.85 5.81
CA LEU A 26 3.83 20.51 6.03
C LEU A 26 4.22 19.83 4.70
N VAL A 27 3.44 20.03 3.63
CA VAL A 27 3.75 19.52 2.28
C VAL A 27 5.05 20.10 1.75
N SER A 28 5.42 21.33 2.14
CA SER A 28 6.64 22.00 1.65
C SER A 28 7.96 21.29 2.01
N TYR A 29 7.93 20.33 2.91
CA TYR A 29 9.09 19.52 3.29
C TYR A 29 9.18 18.27 2.39
N PRO A 30 10.27 18.07 1.60
CA PRO A 30 10.47 16.86 0.79
C PRO A 30 10.96 15.68 1.65
N SER A 31 10.14 15.23 2.58
CA SER A 31 10.45 14.31 3.66
C SER A 31 10.47 12.84 3.22
N VAL A 32 11.28 12.52 2.21
CA VAL A 32 11.52 11.13 1.82
C VAL A 32 12.43 10.47 2.85
N ALA A 33 11.96 9.38 3.46
CA ALA A 33 12.73 8.65 4.47
C ALA A 33 13.91 7.90 3.85
N VAL A 34 15.12 8.16 4.35
CA VAL A 34 16.36 7.53 3.88
C VAL A 34 17.23 7.13 5.09
N SER A 35 17.17 5.87 5.49
CA SER A 35 17.92 5.36 6.64
C SER A 35 19.45 5.50 6.48
N ALA A 36 19.97 5.58 5.25
CA ALA A 36 21.38 5.80 4.99
C ALA A 36 21.85 7.21 5.37
N ASP A 37 20.92 8.18 5.47
CA ASP A 37 21.17 9.57 5.83
C ASP A 37 20.91 9.84 7.33
N ALA A 38 20.85 8.77 8.15
CA ALA A 38 20.60 8.86 9.58
C ALA A 38 21.68 9.66 10.32
N GLU A 39 21.21 10.57 11.19
CA GLU A 39 22.03 11.34 12.11
C GLU A 39 21.38 11.42 13.51
N PRO A 40 22.10 11.79 14.54
CA PRO A 40 21.52 11.89 15.90
C PRO A 40 20.29 12.78 15.93
N GLY A 41 19.12 12.22 16.35
CA GLY A 41 17.83 12.89 16.39
C GLY A 41 17.13 13.04 15.03
N ALA A 42 17.68 12.43 13.96
CA ALA A 42 17.09 12.35 12.64
C ALA A 42 17.35 10.96 12.00
N PRO A 43 16.73 9.88 12.52
CA PRO A 43 17.04 8.51 12.09
C PRO A 43 16.70 8.22 10.62
N PHE A 44 15.84 9.03 10.01
CA PHE A 44 15.39 8.88 8.62
C PHE A 44 15.85 10.03 7.71
N GLY A 45 16.85 10.80 8.18
CA GLY A 45 17.39 11.95 7.47
C GLY A 45 16.77 13.29 7.87
N ARG A 46 17.50 14.36 7.57
CA ARG A 46 17.13 15.72 7.97
C ARG A 46 15.77 16.20 7.39
N PRO A 47 15.41 15.92 6.13
CA PRO A 47 14.12 16.35 5.58
C PRO A 47 12.91 15.80 6.35
N VAL A 48 12.97 14.54 6.81
CA VAL A 48 11.90 13.94 7.62
C VAL A 48 11.87 14.58 9.02
N ARG A 49 13.04 14.82 9.63
CA ARG A 49 13.13 15.52 10.91
C ARG A 49 12.51 16.93 10.84
N ASP A 50 12.79 17.68 9.78
CA ASP A 50 12.25 19.03 9.61
C ASP A 50 10.72 19.02 9.41
N ALA A 51 10.18 18.01 8.73
CA ALA A 51 8.74 17.79 8.63
C ALA A 51 8.11 17.44 9.99
N LEU A 52 8.77 16.58 10.78
CA LEU A 52 8.32 16.25 12.15
C LEU A 52 8.30 17.48 13.04
N ASP A 53 9.37 18.29 13.03
CA ASP A 53 9.44 19.54 13.79
C ASP A 53 8.32 20.51 13.39
N CYS A 54 7.99 20.59 12.11
CA CYS A 54 6.86 21.38 11.60
C CYS A 54 5.53 20.86 12.17
N ALA A 55 5.26 19.56 12.05
CA ALA A 55 4.02 18.95 12.56
C ALA A 55 3.85 19.11 14.09
N LEU A 56 4.93 18.93 14.86
CA LEU A 56 4.93 19.21 16.30
C LEU A 56 4.70 20.71 16.60
N GLY A 57 5.23 21.60 15.76
CA GLY A 57 4.97 23.05 15.84
C GLY A 57 3.50 23.39 15.61
N ILE A 58 2.84 22.74 14.63
CA ILE A 58 1.39 22.86 14.40
C ILE A 58 0.62 22.38 15.64
N ALA A 59 0.96 21.23 16.17
CA ALA A 59 0.33 20.69 17.38
C ALA A 59 0.47 21.64 18.58
N GLN A 60 1.65 22.25 18.79
CA GLN A 60 1.88 23.25 19.84
C GLN A 60 1.01 24.50 19.64
N LYS A 61 0.92 25.03 18.42
CA LYS A 61 0.05 26.15 18.04
C LYS A 61 -1.42 25.86 18.39
N LEU A 62 -1.87 24.60 18.21
CA LEU A 62 -3.21 24.15 18.52
C LEU A 62 -3.44 23.87 20.02
N GLY A 63 -2.39 23.89 20.86
CA GLY A 63 -2.47 23.76 22.32
C GLY A 63 -2.18 22.39 22.88
N TYR A 64 -1.64 21.46 22.08
CA TYR A 64 -1.18 20.16 22.56
C TYR A 64 0.07 20.26 23.42
N GLN A 65 0.24 19.30 24.33
CA GLN A 65 1.52 19.03 24.97
C GLN A 65 2.34 18.13 24.08
N THR A 66 3.47 18.60 23.56
CA THR A 66 4.28 17.87 22.59
C THR A 66 5.57 17.34 23.18
N SER A 67 5.98 16.17 22.71
CA SER A 67 7.29 15.58 22.92
C SER A 67 7.76 14.87 21.67
N ASP A 68 9.00 14.43 21.68
CA ASP A 68 9.68 13.79 20.55
C ASP A 68 10.41 12.54 21.07
N ASP A 69 10.18 11.40 20.44
CA ASP A 69 10.87 10.15 20.72
C ASP A 69 12.09 10.00 19.80
N GLU A 70 13.15 10.75 20.11
CA GLU A 70 14.46 10.73 19.44
C GLU A 70 14.42 10.93 17.90
N GLY A 71 13.37 11.58 17.39
CA GLY A 71 13.15 11.81 15.95
C GLY A 71 12.51 10.64 15.22
N TYR A 72 12.11 9.57 15.92
CA TYR A 72 11.34 8.47 15.34
C TYR A 72 9.86 8.83 15.26
N VAL A 73 9.27 9.26 16.37
CA VAL A 73 7.84 9.57 16.46
C VAL A 73 7.64 10.86 17.26
N GLY A 74 6.87 11.78 16.70
CA GLY A 74 6.33 12.92 17.43
C GLY A 74 5.08 12.52 18.22
N ILE A 75 4.97 13.08 19.43
CA ILE A 75 3.88 12.81 20.36
C ILE A 75 3.20 14.14 20.70
N ALA A 76 1.89 14.21 20.47
CA ALA A 76 1.07 15.38 20.80
C ALA A 76 -0.12 14.94 21.66
N ASP A 77 -0.14 15.33 22.92
CA ASP A 77 -1.10 14.89 23.93
C ASP A 77 -2.08 16.01 24.34
N ILE A 78 -3.36 15.63 24.48
CA ILE A 78 -4.38 16.37 25.22
C ILE A 78 -4.69 15.54 26.47
N PRO A 79 -4.27 15.97 27.67
CA PRO A 79 -4.46 15.19 28.89
C PRO A 79 -5.92 14.90 29.20
N GLY A 80 -6.21 13.63 29.45
CA GLY A 80 -7.51 13.14 29.90
C GLY A 80 -7.62 13.05 31.43
N ARG A 81 -8.77 12.50 31.89
CA ARG A 81 -9.06 12.33 33.34
C ARG A 81 -8.52 10.99 33.89
N GLY A 82 -8.22 10.03 33.02
CA GLY A 82 -7.77 8.67 33.35
C GLY A 82 -6.42 8.34 32.77
N ASP A 83 -5.93 7.15 33.09
CA ASP A 83 -4.59 6.67 32.66
C ASP A 83 -4.59 6.03 31.28
N LYS A 84 -5.75 5.77 30.72
CA LYS A 84 -5.91 5.18 29.37
C LYS A 84 -5.70 6.21 28.25
N GLN A 85 -5.39 5.69 27.08
CA GLN A 85 -5.11 6.49 25.89
C GLN A 85 -6.02 6.11 24.72
N LEU A 86 -6.60 7.14 24.10
CA LEU A 86 -7.19 7.09 22.77
C LEU A 86 -6.23 7.79 21.81
N ALA A 87 -5.78 7.09 20.76
CA ALA A 87 -4.77 7.67 19.89
C ALA A 87 -5.21 7.73 18.42
N THR A 88 -4.55 8.61 17.69
CA THR A 88 -4.40 8.55 16.24
C THR A 88 -2.94 8.41 15.88
N ILE A 89 -2.63 7.84 14.72
CA ILE A 89 -1.28 7.84 14.16
C ILE A 89 -1.33 8.20 12.69
N CYS A 90 -0.46 9.10 12.29
CA CYS A 90 -0.24 9.51 10.91
C CYS A 90 1.26 9.56 10.66
N HIS A 91 1.68 9.68 9.39
CA HIS A 91 3.09 9.85 9.08
C HIS A 91 3.40 11.18 8.38
N VAL A 92 4.64 11.63 8.51
CA VAL A 92 5.14 12.87 7.89
C VAL A 92 6.18 12.59 6.80
N ASP A 93 6.65 11.35 6.68
CA ASP A 93 7.44 10.91 5.53
C ASP A 93 6.54 10.75 4.29
N VAL A 94 7.16 10.68 3.13
CA VAL A 94 6.48 10.53 1.84
C VAL A 94 7.32 9.69 0.88
N VAL A 95 6.68 9.00 -0.06
CA VAL A 95 7.40 8.38 -1.17
C VAL A 95 8.09 9.42 -2.06
N PRO A 96 9.17 9.07 -2.79
CA PRO A 96 9.79 9.96 -3.77
C PRO A 96 8.76 10.50 -4.78
N ALA A 97 8.85 11.77 -5.14
CA ALA A 97 7.91 12.38 -6.06
C ALA A 97 7.87 11.69 -7.44
N GLY A 98 9.01 11.23 -7.93
CA GLY A 98 9.13 10.62 -9.26
C GLY A 98 8.89 11.64 -10.39
N PRO A 99 8.94 11.18 -11.66
CA PRO A 99 8.66 12.02 -12.84
C PRO A 99 7.17 12.17 -13.11
N GLY A 100 6.79 13.11 -13.96
CA GLY A 100 5.43 13.24 -14.47
C GLY A 100 4.56 14.29 -13.77
N TRP A 101 5.10 15.04 -12.82
CA TRP A 101 4.41 16.15 -12.20
C TRP A 101 4.27 17.33 -13.16
N ASN A 102 3.10 17.98 -13.11
CA ASN A 102 2.84 19.21 -13.86
C ASN A 102 3.23 20.47 -13.08
N THR A 103 3.43 20.35 -11.76
CA THR A 103 3.77 21.40 -10.80
C THR A 103 4.91 20.92 -9.91
N ASP A 104 5.44 21.79 -9.04
CA ASP A 104 6.37 21.34 -8.00
C ASP A 104 5.61 20.50 -6.97
N PRO A 105 5.99 19.23 -6.73
CA PRO A 105 5.29 18.34 -5.80
C PRO A 105 5.30 18.84 -4.35
N PHE A 106 6.22 19.71 -3.98
CA PHE A 106 6.37 20.26 -2.63
C PHE A 106 5.98 21.75 -2.51
N ALA A 107 5.37 22.30 -3.56
CA ALA A 107 4.72 23.59 -3.54
C ALA A 107 3.22 23.39 -3.79
N MET A 108 2.46 23.16 -2.70
CA MET A 108 1.04 22.81 -2.80
C MET A 108 0.25 23.85 -3.60
N GLU A 109 -0.52 23.39 -4.57
CA GLU A 109 -1.50 24.20 -5.29
C GLU A 109 -2.91 23.92 -4.80
N ARG A 110 -3.73 24.97 -4.68
CA ARG A 110 -5.18 24.85 -4.46
C ARG A 110 -5.91 25.16 -5.76
N ARG A 111 -6.60 24.16 -6.31
CA ARG A 111 -7.21 24.28 -7.64
C ARG A 111 -8.57 23.60 -7.71
N GLU A 112 -9.61 24.37 -8.06
CA GLU A 112 -10.96 23.83 -8.33
C GLU A 112 -11.53 22.98 -7.18
N GLY A 113 -11.24 23.34 -5.92
CA GLY A 113 -11.69 22.58 -4.73
C GLY A 113 -10.83 21.34 -4.43
N TRP A 114 -9.61 21.30 -4.96
CA TRP A 114 -8.62 20.26 -4.69
C TRP A 114 -7.31 20.88 -4.21
N LEU A 115 -6.64 20.16 -3.32
CA LEU A 115 -5.25 20.39 -2.94
C LEU A 115 -4.37 19.45 -3.76
N LEU A 116 -3.30 19.98 -4.36
CA LEU A 116 -2.38 19.26 -5.24
C LEU A 116 -0.96 19.35 -4.68
N GLY A 117 -0.34 18.22 -4.38
CA GLY A 117 1.01 18.13 -3.82
C GLY A 117 1.30 16.74 -3.24
N ARG A 118 2.58 16.37 -3.10
CA ARG A 118 2.98 15.10 -2.48
C ARG A 118 2.68 15.13 -0.98
N GLY A 119 1.88 14.18 -0.51
CA GLY A 119 1.48 14.06 0.89
C GLY A 119 0.16 14.77 1.22
N VAL A 120 -0.54 15.38 0.25
CA VAL A 120 -1.82 16.05 0.52
C VAL A 120 -2.91 15.07 0.94
N ILE A 121 -2.81 13.80 0.53
CA ILE A 121 -3.70 12.71 0.92
C ILE A 121 -2.96 11.61 1.69
N ASP A 122 -1.70 11.38 1.40
CA ASP A 122 -0.88 10.32 1.96
C ASP A 122 0.45 10.88 2.50
N ASP A 123 0.54 11.18 3.79
CA ASP A 123 -0.48 11.23 4.86
C ASP A 123 -0.45 12.59 5.60
N LYS A 124 0.30 13.60 5.06
CA LYS A 124 0.47 14.93 5.71
C LYS A 124 -0.83 15.70 5.87
N GLY A 125 -1.72 15.63 4.86
CA GLY A 125 -3.05 16.21 4.95
C GLY A 125 -3.86 15.60 6.09
N PRO A 126 -4.06 14.29 6.12
CA PRO A 126 -4.74 13.59 7.23
C PRO A 126 -4.07 13.78 8.59
N ALA A 127 -2.73 13.88 8.66
CA ALA A 127 -2.01 14.20 9.89
C ALA A 127 -2.46 15.55 10.47
N VAL A 128 -2.56 16.59 9.63
CA VAL A 128 -3.09 17.90 10.04
C VAL A 128 -4.56 17.78 10.45
N LEU A 129 -5.40 17.05 9.70
CA LEU A 129 -6.81 16.82 10.08
C LEU A 129 -6.92 16.17 11.46
N SER A 130 -6.09 15.17 11.76
CA SER A 130 -6.04 14.50 13.05
C SER A 130 -5.73 15.47 14.19
N LEU A 131 -4.76 16.36 14.01
CA LEU A 131 -4.44 17.41 15.01
C LEU A 131 -5.61 18.38 15.21
N TYR A 132 -6.26 18.85 14.14
CA TYR A 132 -7.41 19.73 14.26
C TYR A 132 -8.63 19.02 14.85
N ALA A 133 -8.79 17.71 14.63
CA ALA A 133 -9.86 16.94 15.24
C ALA A 133 -9.75 16.89 16.76
N GLY A 134 -8.56 16.64 17.32
CA GLY A 134 -8.33 16.71 18.74
C GLY A 134 -8.39 18.14 19.31
N ALA A 135 -7.89 19.14 18.55
CA ALA A 135 -7.94 20.55 18.95
C ALA A 135 -9.39 21.07 19.19
N TYR A 136 -10.39 20.43 18.54
CA TYR A 136 -11.80 20.70 18.85
C TYR A 136 -12.11 20.56 20.36
N LEU A 137 -11.53 19.55 21.03
CA LEU A 137 -11.70 19.34 22.48
C LEU A 137 -11.19 20.55 23.27
N LEU A 138 -10.00 21.03 22.93
CA LEU A 138 -9.36 22.17 23.60
C LEU A 138 -10.18 23.45 23.42
N LYS A 139 -10.59 23.72 22.17
CA LYS A 139 -11.36 24.91 21.82
C LYS A 139 -12.72 24.99 22.54
N HIS A 140 -13.36 23.83 22.75
CA HIS A 140 -14.66 23.76 23.42
C HIS A 140 -14.54 23.47 24.94
N GLY A 141 -13.34 23.47 25.50
CA GLY A 141 -13.11 23.23 26.94
C GLY A 141 -13.54 21.83 27.39
N ILE A 142 -13.50 20.86 26.48
CA ILE A 142 -13.85 19.46 26.76
C ILE A 142 -12.61 18.75 27.30
N THR A 143 -12.64 18.35 28.57
CA THR A 143 -11.63 17.48 29.14
C THR A 143 -11.98 16.02 28.78
N PRO A 144 -11.21 15.32 27.92
CA PRO A 144 -11.53 13.96 27.50
C PRO A 144 -11.44 12.98 28.68
N ARG A 145 -12.10 11.83 28.56
CA ARG A 145 -12.00 10.72 29.53
C ARG A 145 -10.62 10.09 29.50
N TYR A 146 -10.09 9.90 28.31
CA TYR A 146 -8.78 9.33 28.02
C TYR A 146 -7.84 10.43 27.55
N THR A 147 -6.53 10.28 27.78
CA THR A 147 -5.57 11.15 27.08
C THR A 147 -5.75 10.92 25.58
N PHE A 148 -6.06 12.00 24.83
CA PHE A 148 -6.03 11.94 23.39
C PHE A 148 -4.60 12.17 22.91
N ARG A 149 -4.02 11.20 22.23
CA ARG A 149 -2.65 11.19 21.73
C ARG A 149 -2.64 11.16 20.21
N ALA A 150 -2.09 12.19 19.58
CA ALA A 150 -1.75 12.15 18.16
C ALA A 150 -0.27 11.76 18.02
N LEU A 151 -0.01 10.66 17.31
CA LEU A 151 1.31 10.18 16.95
C LEU A 151 1.64 10.60 15.52
N LEU A 152 2.87 11.04 15.29
CA LEU A 152 3.38 11.51 14.02
C LEU A 152 4.63 10.69 13.68
N GLY A 153 4.46 9.65 12.88
CA GLY A 153 5.52 8.73 12.45
C GLY A 153 6.39 9.29 11.32
N CYS A 154 7.51 8.64 11.08
CA CYS A 154 8.58 9.12 10.19
C CYS A 154 9.12 8.06 9.21
N ASP A 155 8.57 6.85 9.19
CA ASP A 155 9.09 5.71 8.39
C ASP A 155 7.99 4.76 7.90
N GLU A 156 6.76 5.25 7.68
CA GLU A 156 5.64 4.42 7.23
C GLU A 156 5.92 3.79 5.89
N GLU A 157 6.33 4.60 4.94
CA GLU A 157 6.52 4.28 3.53
C GLU A 157 7.66 3.29 3.23
N VAL A 158 8.56 3.10 4.19
CA VAL A 158 9.77 2.26 3.99
C VAL A 158 9.76 1.01 4.88
N GLY A 159 9.51 1.16 6.20
CA GLY A 159 9.71 0.03 7.07
C GLY A 159 8.96 0.02 8.39
N MET A 160 8.38 1.13 8.82
CA MET A 160 7.68 1.30 10.10
C MET A 160 8.59 1.04 11.30
N SER A 161 9.91 1.28 11.17
CA SER A 161 10.87 1.08 12.27
C SER A 161 10.70 2.12 13.38
N ASP A 162 10.12 3.25 13.06
CA ASP A 162 9.73 4.33 13.96
C ASP A 162 8.69 3.87 14.99
N VAL A 163 7.62 3.22 14.56
CA VAL A 163 6.59 2.72 15.46
C VAL A 163 7.07 1.53 16.29
N HIS A 164 8.00 0.74 15.78
CA HIS A 164 8.65 -0.30 16.58
C HIS A 164 9.49 0.33 17.70
N HIS A 165 10.25 1.39 17.40
CA HIS A 165 11.00 2.16 18.41
C HIS A 165 10.07 2.77 19.45
N TYR A 166 8.95 3.37 19.03
CA TYR A 166 7.94 3.91 19.93
C TYR A 166 7.40 2.84 20.91
N LEU A 167 7.05 1.65 20.42
CA LEU A 167 6.49 0.58 21.24
C LEU A 167 7.52 -0.08 22.19
N GLU A 168 8.82 0.13 21.97
CA GLU A 168 9.85 -0.24 22.96
C GLU A 168 9.89 0.73 24.15
N ASN A 169 9.49 1.99 23.95
CA ASN A 169 9.62 3.06 24.94
C ASN A 169 8.29 3.45 25.60
N TYR A 170 7.16 3.24 24.94
CA TYR A 170 5.83 3.67 25.37
C TYR A 170 4.83 2.51 25.36
N ALA A 171 3.80 2.63 26.20
CA ALA A 171 2.70 1.69 26.22
C ALA A 171 1.86 1.82 24.94
N ASP A 172 1.35 0.69 24.46
CA ASP A 172 0.35 0.62 23.42
C ASP A 172 -0.94 1.35 23.83
N PRO A 173 -1.50 2.25 23.02
CA PRO A 173 -2.76 2.89 23.31
C PRO A 173 -3.91 1.89 23.49
N ASP A 174 -4.89 2.20 24.36
CA ASP A 174 -6.05 1.33 24.60
C ASP A 174 -6.95 1.17 23.35
N PHE A 175 -6.95 2.18 22.48
CA PHE A 175 -7.47 2.12 21.12
C PHE A 175 -6.81 3.19 20.26
N LEU A 176 -6.55 2.85 19.00
CA LEU A 176 -5.96 3.75 18.02
C LEU A 176 -6.68 3.63 16.67
N PHE A 177 -6.76 4.73 15.93
CA PHE A 177 -7.04 4.66 14.51
C PHE A 177 -6.01 5.47 13.70
N THR A 178 -5.71 5.00 12.49
CA THR A 178 -4.89 5.75 11.54
C THR A 178 -5.76 6.33 10.42
N PRO A 179 -5.72 7.64 10.19
CA PRO A 179 -6.34 8.28 9.02
C PRO A 179 -5.50 8.13 7.75
N ASP A 180 -5.06 6.95 7.45
CA ASP A 180 -4.14 6.60 6.36
C ASP A 180 -4.71 5.43 5.56
N ALA A 181 -5.93 5.60 5.04
CA ALA A 181 -6.63 4.58 4.25
C ALA A 181 -7.94 5.13 3.65
N GLU A 182 -8.75 4.20 3.13
CA GLU A 182 -10.11 4.49 2.70
C GLU A 182 -11.11 4.41 3.86
N PHE A 183 -12.19 5.19 3.76
CA PHE A 183 -13.42 4.92 4.50
C PHE A 183 -14.12 3.66 3.94
N PRO A 184 -14.95 2.94 4.75
CA PRO A 184 -15.46 3.34 6.08
C PRO A 184 -14.52 3.01 7.26
N VAL A 185 -14.19 1.77 7.48
CA VAL A 185 -13.25 1.28 8.51
C VAL A 185 -12.54 0.08 7.97
N CYS A 186 -11.23 0.15 7.84
CA CYS A 186 -10.42 -1.02 7.59
C CYS A 186 -10.02 -1.63 8.94
N ASN A 187 -10.68 -2.73 9.31
CA ASN A 187 -10.45 -3.42 10.57
C ASN A 187 -9.58 -4.67 10.43
N ALA A 188 -9.11 -4.95 9.21
CA ALA A 188 -8.29 -6.11 8.92
C ALA A 188 -7.30 -5.84 7.77
N GLU A 189 -6.07 -6.29 7.92
CA GLU A 189 -5.01 -6.21 6.92
C GLU A 189 -4.49 -7.60 6.60
N LYS A 190 -4.47 -7.96 5.30
CA LYS A 190 -3.96 -9.26 4.86
C LYS A 190 -2.49 -9.46 5.25
N GLY A 191 -2.12 -10.70 5.47
CA GLY A 191 -0.73 -11.10 5.55
C GLY A 191 -0.01 -10.87 4.23
N GLN A 192 1.29 -10.69 4.29
CA GLN A 192 2.15 -10.52 3.12
C GLN A 192 3.15 -11.67 3.05
N PHE A 193 3.29 -12.27 1.88
CA PHE A 193 4.28 -13.30 1.63
C PHE A 193 4.92 -13.03 0.27
N GLU A 194 6.23 -12.86 0.25
CA GLU A 194 7.01 -12.69 -0.96
C GLU A 194 7.94 -13.89 -1.12
N ALA A 195 7.94 -14.49 -2.29
CA ALA A 195 8.88 -15.54 -2.63
C ALA A 195 9.46 -15.32 -4.02
N THR A 196 10.74 -15.66 -4.18
CA THR A 196 11.44 -15.66 -5.47
C THR A 196 11.71 -17.10 -5.88
N PHE A 197 11.08 -17.54 -6.97
CA PHE A 197 11.38 -18.82 -7.62
C PHE A 197 12.60 -18.65 -8.53
N VAL A 198 13.51 -19.62 -8.49
CA VAL A 198 14.76 -19.61 -9.24
C VAL A 198 14.83 -20.88 -10.10
N SER A 199 15.00 -20.69 -11.41
CA SER A 199 15.15 -21.80 -12.36
C SER A 199 16.44 -22.58 -12.09
N PRO A 200 16.57 -23.84 -12.58
CA PRO A 200 17.88 -24.40 -12.85
C PRO A 200 18.66 -23.50 -13.81
N LYS A 201 19.98 -23.67 -13.84
CA LYS A 201 20.84 -22.87 -14.71
C LYS A 201 20.48 -23.05 -16.20
N ILE A 202 20.32 -21.95 -16.92
CA ILE A 202 19.89 -21.91 -18.33
C ILE A 202 21.07 -21.67 -19.32
N ASP A 203 22.30 -22.10 -18.94
CA ASP A 203 23.49 -21.91 -19.78
C ASP A 203 23.28 -22.42 -21.21
N GLY A 204 23.54 -21.55 -22.20
CA GLY A 204 23.32 -21.85 -23.62
C GLY A 204 21.86 -21.92 -24.03
N GLY A 205 20.96 -21.41 -23.20
CA GLY A 205 19.53 -21.29 -23.49
C GLY A 205 19.19 -20.24 -24.54
N ARG A 206 17.91 -20.19 -24.87
CA ARG A 206 17.34 -19.20 -25.81
C ARG A 206 16.86 -17.95 -25.11
N ILE A 207 16.47 -18.02 -23.85
CA ILE A 207 16.00 -16.87 -23.08
C ILE A 207 17.22 -16.07 -22.62
N VAL A 208 17.43 -14.90 -23.23
CA VAL A 208 18.57 -14.02 -22.99
C VAL A 208 18.28 -13.02 -21.88
N SER A 209 17.10 -12.39 -21.96
CA SER A 209 16.61 -11.44 -20.97
C SER A 209 15.11 -11.55 -20.83
N TRP A 210 14.60 -11.18 -19.67
CA TRP A 210 13.17 -11.10 -19.41
C TRP A 210 12.90 -10.00 -18.37
N SER A 211 11.89 -9.17 -18.60
CA SER A 211 11.48 -8.12 -17.68
C SER A 211 9.96 -8.11 -17.48
N GLY A 212 9.53 -7.75 -16.29
CA GLY A 212 8.14 -7.56 -15.91
C GLY A 212 7.97 -6.23 -15.15
N ALA A 213 7.25 -6.25 -14.03
CA ALA A 213 7.13 -5.11 -13.15
C ALA A 213 8.48 -4.79 -12.45
N GLU A 214 8.67 -3.52 -12.09
CA GLU A 214 9.82 -3.09 -11.27
C GLU A 214 9.56 -3.32 -9.78
N ALA A 215 8.31 -3.13 -9.34
CA ALA A 215 7.88 -3.33 -7.96
C ALA A 215 7.08 -4.65 -7.80
N THR A 216 7.27 -5.35 -6.69
CA THR A 216 6.63 -6.66 -6.44
C THR A 216 5.12 -6.56 -6.27
N ASN A 217 4.63 -5.43 -5.72
CA ASN A 217 3.21 -5.14 -5.54
C ASN A 217 2.51 -4.57 -6.80
N ALA A 218 3.20 -4.48 -7.93
CA ALA A 218 2.62 -4.04 -9.20
C ALA A 218 2.35 -5.23 -10.13
N ILE A 219 1.14 -5.28 -10.72
CA ILE A 219 0.83 -6.17 -11.83
C ILE A 219 1.37 -5.55 -13.11
N PRO A 220 2.27 -6.23 -13.87
CA PRO A 220 2.93 -5.63 -15.01
C PRO A 220 1.96 -5.40 -16.17
N SER A 221 1.86 -4.13 -16.62
CA SER A 221 1.17 -3.76 -17.86
C SER A 221 2.00 -4.04 -19.11
N GLN A 222 3.29 -4.28 -18.95
CA GLN A 222 4.22 -4.59 -20.04
C GLN A 222 5.21 -5.66 -19.58
N SER A 223 5.65 -6.50 -20.54
CA SER A 223 6.73 -7.46 -20.34
C SER A 223 7.51 -7.62 -21.62
N ILE A 224 8.82 -7.77 -21.52
CA ILE A 224 9.72 -7.96 -22.67
C ILE A 224 10.56 -9.20 -22.43
N CYS A 225 10.61 -10.10 -23.42
CA CYS A 225 11.49 -11.26 -23.41
C CYS A 225 12.31 -11.30 -24.70
N GLU A 226 13.63 -11.40 -24.58
CA GLU A 226 14.54 -11.59 -25.70
C GLU A 226 14.91 -13.06 -25.85
N LEU A 227 14.78 -13.59 -27.07
CA LEU A 227 15.13 -14.96 -27.41
C LEU A 227 16.26 -15.00 -28.44
N ALA A 228 17.31 -15.79 -28.19
CA ALA A 228 18.42 -16.04 -29.11
C ALA A 228 17.99 -16.96 -30.27
N ILE A 229 17.05 -16.47 -31.08
CA ILE A 229 16.50 -17.13 -32.28
C ILE A 229 16.03 -16.07 -33.29
N ALA A 230 16.06 -16.35 -34.56
CA ALA A 230 15.56 -15.42 -35.56
C ALA A 230 14.03 -15.35 -35.53
N VAL A 231 13.45 -14.16 -35.78
CA VAL A 231 12.02 -13.92 -35.67
C VAL A 231 11.19 -14.79 -36.64
N ASP A 232 11.70 -15.10 -37.81
CA ASP A 232 11.04 -15.91 -38.84
C ASP A 232 11.01 -17.42 -38.50
N GLU A 233 11.77 -17.86 -37.51
CA GLU A 233 11.69 -19.23 -37.00
C GLU A 233 10.57 -19.40 -35.96
N LEU A 234 10.10 -18.30 -35.32
CA LEU A 234 9.05 -18.33 -34.33
C LEU A 234 7.66 -18.43 -34.98
N PRO A 235 6.73 -19.21 -34.37
CA PRO A 235 5.34 -19.22 -34.83
C PRO A 235 4.67 -17.87 -34.51
N ALA A 236 3.73 -17.47 -35.36
CA ALA A 236 2.85 -16.35 -35.03
C ALA A 236 1.99 -16.72 -33.81
N PRO A 237 1.77 -15.80 -32.84
CA PRO A 237 0.92 -16.08 -31.71
C PRO A 237 -0.52 -16.33 -32.17
N VAL A 238 -1.19 -17.30 -31.54
CA VAL A 238 -2.60 -17.62 -31.75
C VAL A 238 -3.44 -17.10 -30.59
N GLU A 239 -3.05 -17.45 -29.35
CA GLU A 239 -3.70 -16.92 -28.18
C GLU A 239 -3.16 -15.52 -27.85
N ASN A 240 -4.06 -14.57 -27.53
CA ASN A 240 -3.71 -13.18 -27.19
C ASN A 240 -2.85 -12.46 -28.25
N ALA A 241 -3.04 -12.81 -29.54
CA ALA A 241 -2.25 -12.26 -30.66
C ALA A 241 -2.33 -10.72 -30.74
N ASP A 242 -3.43 -10.12 -30.31
CA ASP A 242 -3.65 -8.68 -30.26
C ASP A 242 -2.87 -7.98 -29.13
N ARG A 243 -2.29 -8.74 -28.22
CA ARG A 243 -1.50 -8.27 -27.06
C ARG A 243 0.00 -8.58 -27.16
N LEU A 244 0.43 -9.21 -28.24
CA LEU A 244 1.82 -9.65 -28.41
C LEU A 244 2.43 -9.05 -29.69
N GLU A 245 3.58 -8.43 -29.56
CA GLU A 245 4.41 -7.98 -30.67
C GLU A 245 5.71 -8.76 -30.68
N ILE A 246 6.03 -9.39 -31.84
CA ILE A 246 7.28 -10.14 -32.02
C ILE A 246 8.09 -9.45 -33.09
N THR A 247 9.26 -8.97 -32.75
CA THR A 247 10.12 -8.16 -33.63
C THR A 247 11.54 -8.70 -33.66
N ALA A 248 12.26 -8.43 -34.76
CA ALA A 248 13.68 -8.74 -34.88
C ALA A 248 14.53 -7.62 -34.24
N LEU A 249 15.55 -8.01 -33.47
CA LEU A 249 16.60 -7.12 -32.97
C LEU A 249 17.80 -7.09 -33.92
N ASP A 250 18.63 -6.05 -33.84
CA ASP A 250 19.83 -5.87 -34.67
C ASP A 250 20.88 -6.99 -34.49
N ASN A 251 20.86 -7.69 -33.36
CA ASN A 251 21.73 -8.84 -33.08
C ASN A 251 21.23 -10.17 -33.69
N GLY A 252 20.11 -10.15 -34.41
CA GLY A 252 19.47 -11.32 -35.01
C GLY A 252 18.57 -12.10 -34.05
N HIS A 253 18.38 -11.62 -32.84
CA HIS A 253 17.45 -12.21 -31.87
C HIS A 253 16.02 -11.73 -32.09
N ALA A 254 15.05 -12.49 -31.57
CA ALA A 254 13.66 -12.07 -31.50
C ALA A 254 13.38 -11.43 -30.15
N GLN A 255 12.60 -10.34 -30.16
CA GLN A 255 12.00 -9.73 -28.99
C GLN A 255 10.51 -9.98 -28.97
N ILE A 256 9.99 -10.48 -27.86
CA ILE A 256 8.56 -10.62 -27.58
C ILE A 256 8.19 -9.50 -26.62
N PHE A 257 7.28 -8.63 -27.05
CA PHE A 257 6.69 -7.58 -26.21
C PHE A 257 5.24 -7.93 -25.94
N ALA A 258 4.83 -7.91 -24.67
CA ALA A 258 3.46 -8.18 -24.25
C ALA A 258 2.82 -6.93 -23.65
N HIS A 259 1.58 -6.66 -24.07
CA HIS A 259 0.71 -5.58 -23.59
C HIS A 259 -0.34 -6.16 -22.63
N GLY A 260 -0.15 -5.95 -21.34
CA GLY A 260 -1.11 -6.30 -20.29
C GLY A 260 -2.02 -5.13 -19.91
N ILE A 261 -2.66 -5.28 -18.74
CA ILE A 261 -3.39 -4.23 -18.03
C ILE A 261 -2.86 -4.25 -16.60
N GLY A 262 -2.15 -3.21 -16.23
CA GLY A 262 -1.52 -3.10 -14.91
C GLY A 262 -2.51 -2.83 -13.79
N GLY A 263 -2.04 -2.98 -12.55
CA GLY A 263 -2.81 -2.71 -11.35
C GLY A 263 -2.02 -3.02 -10.09
N HIS A 264 -2.65 -2.89 -8.93
CA HIS A 264 -2.04 -3.27 -7.66
C HIS A 264 -2.20 -4.77 -7.40
N ALA A 265 -1.17 -5.43 -6.84
CA ALA A 265 -1.14 -6.88 -6.60
C ALA A 265 -2.29 -7.41 -5.73
N SER A 266 -2.83 -6.60 -4.84
CA SER A 266 -3.95 -6.97 -3.98
C SER A 266 -5.33 -6.84 -4.63
N MET A 267 -5.42 -6.17 -5.80
CA MET A 267 -6.66 -5.91 -6.55
C MET A 267 -6.50 -6.35 -8.00
N PRO A 268 -6.50 -7.67 -8.27
CA PRO A 268 -6.20 -8.19 -9.60
C PRO A 268 -7.39 -8.11 -10.58
N GLU A 269 -8.57 -7.74 -10.14
CA GLU A 269 -9.78 -7.69 -10.96
C GLU A 269 -9.62 -6.69 -12.11
N GLY A 270 -9.94 -7.14 -13.32
CA GLY A 270 -9.82 -6.32 -14.54
C GLY A 270 -8.40 -6.14 -15.07
N THR A 271 -7.39 -6.72 -14.41
CA THR A 271 -5.99 -6.67 -14.85
C THR A 271 -5.63 -7.82 -15.78
N VAL A 272 -4.52 -7.68 -16.53
CA VAL A 272 -3.91 -8.72 -17.36
C VAL A 272 -2.40 -8.68 -17.15
N ASN A 273 -1.84 -9.69 -16.51
CA ASN A 273 -0.41 -9.78 -16.26
C ASN A 273 0.37 -10.05 -17.56
N ALA A 274 1.19 -9.09 -17.99
CA ALA A 274 1.95 -9.17 -19.24
C ALA A 274 3.00 -10.30 -19.25
N VAL A 275 3.57 -10.67 -18.09
CA VAL A 275 4.50 -11.82 -17.99
C VAL A 275 3.76 -13.12 -18.32
N GLY A 276 2.54 -13.28 -17.79
CA GLY A 276 1.70 -14.44 -18.10
C GLY A 276 1.38 -14.62 -19.58
N LEU A 277 1.22 -13.51 -20.32
CA LEU A 277 1.03 -13.57 -21.79
C LEU A 277 2.26 -14.14 -22.50
N ILE A 278 3.48 -13.75 -22.08
CA ILE A 278 4.71 -14.32 -22.65
C ILE A 278 4.87 -15.78 -22.26
N VAL A 279 4.55 -16.17 -21.01
CA VAL A 279 4.56 -17.59 -20.58
C VAL A 279 3.63 -18.43 -21.45
N ALA A 280 2.41 -17.95 -21.72
CA ALA A 280 1.45 -18.64 -22.60
C ALA A 280 2.00 -18.80 -24.02
N TYR A 281 2.55 -17.73 -24.59
CA TYR A 281 3.16 -17.77 -25.93
C TYR A 281 4.38 -18.71 -26.01
N LEU A 282 5.27 -18.70 -25.03
CA LEU A 282 6.43 -19.61 -25.05
C LEU A 282 6.01 -21.08 -25.00
N ARG A 283 4.92 -21.40 -24.31
CA ARG A 283 4.35 -22.76 -24.32
C ARG A 283 3.74 -23.11 -25.69
N GLU A 284 2.97 -22.20 -26.26
CA GLU A 284 2.41 -22.36 -27.61
C GLU A 284 3.53 -22.59 -28.66
N ALA A 285 4.59 -21.78 -28.60
CA ALA A 285 5.74 -21.91 -29.46
C ALA A 285 6.49 -23.25 -29.26
N GLU A 286 6.68 -23.70 -28.04
CA GLU A 286 7.26 -25.02 -27.74
C GLU A 286 6.43 -26.19 -28.34
N ASP A 287 5.10 -26.11 -28.23
CA ASP A 287 4.20 -27.10 -28.81
C ASP A 287 4.32 -27.11 -30.35
N ALA A 288 4.44 -25.95 -31.01
CA ALA A 288 4.64 -25.83 -32.43
C ALA A 288 6.02 -26.39 -32.88
N PHE A 289 7.09 -26.18 -32.10
CA PHE A 289 8.39 -26.81 -32.35
C PHE A 289 8.34 -28.32 -32.13
N GLY A 290 7.67 -28.79 -31.07
CA GLY A 290 7.45 -30.20 -30.76
C GLY A 290 6.71 -30.94 -31.90
N ALA A 291 5.72 -30.30 -32.54
CA ALA A 291 5.01 -30.86 -33.71
C ALA A 291 5.94 -31.07 -34.91
N ARG A 292 7.07 -30.37 -34.99
CA ARG A 292 8.12 -30.55 -36.03
C ARG A 292 9.25 -31.48 -35.56
N GLY A 293 9.17 -32.06 -34.37
CA GLY A 293 10.22 -32.91 -33.78
C GLY A 293 11.41 -32.10 -33.27
N GLU A 294 11.26 -30.82 -33.05
CA GLU A 294 12.26 -29.87 -32.62
C GLU A 294 11.99 -29.35 -31.18
N ARG A 295 12.92 -28.60 -30.65
CA ARG A 295 12.74 -27.87 -29.38
C ARG A 295 13.13 -26.41 -29.53
N LEU A 296 12.31 -25.50 -29.06
CA LEU A 296 12.63 -24.08 -28.94
C LEU A 296 13.55 -23.85 -27.72
N LEU A 297 13.19 -24.37 -26.58
CA LEU A 297 13.85 -24.13 -25.29
C LEU A 297 14.75 -25.31 -24.86
N THR A 298 15.79 -25.01 -24.13
CA THR A 298 16.58 -26.05 -23.44
C THR A 298 15.73 -26.80 -22.40
N PRO A 299 16.14 -28.00 -21.95
CA PRO A 299 15.36 -28.71 -20.93
C PRO A 299 15.11 -27.90 -19.65
N ALA A 300 16.10 -27.10 -19.21
CA ALA A 300 15.99 -26.25 -18.03
C ALA A 300 14.97 -25.12 -18.21
N GLU A 301 15.04 -24.41 -19.33
CA GLU A 301 14.07 -23.35 -19.68
C GLU A 301 12.67 -23.91 -19.86
N HIS A 302 12.53 -25.06 -20.57
CA HIS A 302 11.27 -25.73 -20.80
C HIS A 302 10.57 -26.09 -19.49
N GLU A 303 11.26 -26.75 -18.56
CA GLU A 303 10.67 -27.14 -17.28
C GLU A 303 10.32 -25.90 -16.44
N PHE A 304 11.13 -24.83 -16.50
CA PHE A 304 10.80 -23.60 -15.78
C PHE A 304 9.61 -22.86 -16.39
N VAL A 305 9.51 -22.75 -17.72
CA VAL A 305 8.33 -22.16 -18.39
C VAL A 305 7.07 -22.98 -18.09
N LYS A 306 7.15 -24.30 -18.00
CA LYS A 306 6.04 -25.15 -17.52
C LYS A 306 5.66 -24.85 -16.08
N PHE A 307 6.64 -24.66 -15.21
CA PHE A 307 6.40 -24.23 -13.83
C PHE A 307 5.72 -22.85 -13.80
N LEU A 308 6.21 -21.88 -14.57
CA LEU A 308 5.61 -20.55 -14.67
C LEU A 308 4.14 -20.60 -15.09
N ALA A 309 3.73 -21.59 -15.89
CA ALA A 309 2.31 -21.75 -16.25
C ALA A 309 1.42 -22.08 -15.04
N PHE A 310 1.95 -22.73 -14.00
CA PHE A 310 1.23 -22.91 -12.73
C PHE A 310 1.22 -21.59 -11.92
N VAL A 311 2.34 -20.87 -11.94
CA VAL A 311 2.47 -19.57 -11.24
C VAL A 311 1.49 -18.54 -11.82
N HIS A 312 1.31 -18.51 -13.14
CA HIS A 312 0.45 -17.59 -13.85
C HIS A 312 -0.94 -18.14 -14.19
N ALA A 313 -1.35 -19.28 -13.59
CA ALA A 313 -2.64 -19.90 -13.89
C ALA A 313 -3.84 -19.01 -13.51
N ASP A 314 -3.70 -18.26 -12.42
CA ASP A 314 -4.69 -17.29 -11.94
C ASP A 314 -4.04 -16.33 -10.94
N ALA A 315 -4.78 -15.30 -10.55
CA ALA A 315 -4.32 -14.29 -9.58
C ALA A 315 -4.60 -14.66 -8.11
N TYR A 316 -5.02 -15.90 -7.82
CA TYR A 316 -5.44 -16.32 -6.48
C TYR A 316 -4.63 -17.51 -5.92
N GLY A 317 -3.54 -17.89 -6.60
CA GLY A 317 -2.62 -18.93 -6.16
C GLY A 317 -3.10 -20.36 -6.31
N ARG A 318 -4.23 -20.61 -7.01
CA ARG A 318 -4.78 -21.97 -7.22
C ARG A 318 -3.81 -22.86 -8.00
N GLY A 319 -3.16 -22.32 -9.03
CA GLY A 319 -2.16 -23.05 -9.80
C GLY A 319 -0.96 -23.51 -8.96
N LEU A 320 -0.62 -22.74 -7.93
CA LEU A 320 0.43 -23.07 -6.97
C LEU A 320 -0.05 -23.96 -5.81
N GLY A 321 -1.38 -24.13 -5.64
CA GLY A 321 -1.99 -24.86 -4.55
C GLY A 321 -1.93 -24.14 -3.20
N ILE A 322 -1.79 -22.82 -3.20
CA ILE A 322 -1.72 -21.97 -2.00
C ILE A 322 -2.99 -21.14 -1.79
N ASP A 323 -4.03 -21.34 -2.60
CA ASP A 323 -5.28 -20.59 -2.50
C ASP A 323 -5.93 -20.77 -1.12
N ALA A 324 -6.41 -19.66 -0.59
CA ALA A 324 -7.08 -19.58 0.70
C ALA A 324 -8.11 -18.46 0.71
N THR A 325 -9.12 -18.60 1.55
CA THR A 325 -10.15 -17.55 1.74
C THR A 325 -10.70 -17.60 3.15
N SER A 326 -11.10 -16.46 3.68
CA SER A 326 -11.87 -16.37 4.90
C SER A 326 -12.98 -15.34 4.79
N ALA A 327 -13.93 -15.37 5.72
CA ALA A 327 -15.06 -14.44 5.70
C ALA A 327 -14.63 -13.00 5.99
N ALA A 328 -13.63 -12.81 6.84
CA ALA A 328 -13.14 -11.49 7.26
C ALA A 328 -12.22 -10.84 6.22
N PHE A 329 -11.36 -11.65 5.55
CA PHE A 329 -10.30 -11.12 4.67
C PHE A 329 -10.58 -11.33 3.17
N GLY A 330 -11.58 -12.12 2.82
CA GLY A 330 -11.78 -12.54 1.43
C GLY A 330 -10.71 -13.50 0.92
N PRO A 331 -10.52 -13.60 -0.42
CA PRO A 331 -9.57 -14.53 -1.03
C PRO A 331 -8.12 -14.05 -0.90
N LEU A 332 -7.17 -15.02 -0.90
CA LEU A 332 -5.76 -14.76 -1.17
C LEU A 332 -5.60 -14.19 -2.58
N THR A 333 -4.67 -13.23 -2.75
CA THR A 333 -4.20 -12.80 -4.07
C THR A 333 -2.73 -13.13 -4.25
N CYS A 334 -2.32 -13.48 -5.49
CA CYS A 334 -0.96 -13.84 -5.85
C CYS A 334 -0.56 -13.15 -7.14
N ASN A 335 0.39 -12.24 -7.07
CA ASN A 335 0.90 -11.52 -8.22
C ASN A 335 2.33 -11.97 -8.59
N PRO A 336 2.53 -12.69 -9.69
CA PRO A 336 3.85 -12.95 -10.26
C PRO A 336 4.28 -11.76 -11.16
N GLY A 337 4.68 -10.64 -10.55
CA GLY A 337 4.92 -9.39 -11.28
C GLY A 337 6.36 -9.23 -11.79
N VAL A 338 7.35 -9.48 -10.94
CA VAL A 338 8.77 -9.24 -11.25
C VAL A 338 9.40 -10.51 -11.80
N ILE A 339 9.95 -10.44 -13.02
CA ILE A 339 10.73 -11.51 -13.64
C ILE A 339 12.03 -10.95 -14.22
N ARG A 340 13.11 -11.72 -14.14
CA ARG A 340 14.42 -11.32 -14.66
C ARG A 340 15.32 -12.51 -14.93
N VAL A 341 16.34 -12.31 -15.75
CA VAL A 341 17.45 -13.26 -15.93
C VAL A 341 18.67 -12.73 -15.18
N VAL A 342 19.18 -13.50 -14.21
CA VAL A 342 20.29 -13.11 -13.35
C VAL A 342 21.23 -14.30 -13.20
N ASP A 343 22.53 -14.10 -13.46
CA ASP A 343 23.59 -15.11 -13.31
C ASP A 343 23.31 -16.47 -13.98
N GLY A 344 22.59 -16.43 -15.12
CA GLY A 344 22.20 -17.62 -15.87
C GLY A 344 20.99 -18.38 -15.27
N HIS A 345 20.19 -17.72 -14.46
CA HIS A 345 18.94 -18.23 -13.93
C HIS A 345 17.80 -17.27 -14.28
N ILE A 346 16.59 -17.81 -14.50
CA ILE A 346 15.37 -17.01 -14.53
C ILE A 346 14.83 -16.93 -13.10
N GLU A 347 14.61 -15.73 -12.61
CA GLU A 347 14.00 -15.47 -11.32
C GLU A 347 12.59 -14.91 -11.51
N GLN A 348 11.59 -15.49 -10.86
CA GLN A 348 10.22 -15.00 -10.79
C GLN A 348 9.85 -14.68 -9.33
N VAL A 349 9.51 -13.43 -9.05
CA VAL A 349 9.01 -13.03 -7.73
C VAL A 349 7.49 -13.06 -7.73
N ILE A 350 6.92 -13.57 -6.64
CA ILE A 350 5.48 -13.48 -6.34
C ILE A 350 5.27 -12.58 -5.12
N ASP A 351 4.26 -11.71 -5.17
CA ASP A 351 3.70 -11.00 -4.02
C ASP A 351 2.33 -11.64 -3.69
N VAL A 352 2.21 -12.18 -2.50
CA VAL A 352 0.99 -12.83 -2.02
C VAL A 352 0.39 -12.04 -0.87
N ARG A 353 -0.93 -11.74 -0.97
CA ARG A 353 -1.70 -11.16 0.13
C ARG A 353 -2.68 -12.23 0.62
N PHE A 354 -2.54 -12.67 1.87
CA PHE A 354 -3.21 -13.87 2.35
C PHE A 354 -4.07 -13.62 3.60
N PRO A 355 -5.20 -14.36 3.71
CA PRO A 355 -6.12 -14.27 4.85
C PRO A 355 -5.59 -15.03 6.07
N ASP A 356 -6.29 -14.89 7.19
CA ASP A 356 -6.03 -15.58 8.47
C ASP A 356 -6.24 -17.12 8.44
N SER A 357 -6.83 -17.63 7.37
CA SER A 357 -7.05 -19.08 7.17
C SER A 357 -5.81 -19.86 6.69
N THR A 358 -4.70 -19.16 6.41
CA THR A 358 -3.41 -19.76 6.02
C THR A 358 -2.24 -19.02 6.67
N SER A 359 -1.03 -19.50 6.46
CA SER A 359 0.20 -18.88 6.98
C SER A 359 1.35 -19.01 5.97
N ALA A 360 2.43 -18.25 6.17
CA ALA A 360 3.64 -18.36 5.36
C ALA A 360 4.22 -19.78 5.41
N ASP A 361 4.25 -20.42 6.58
CA ASP A 361 4.74 -21.79 6.75
C ASP A 361 3.88 -22.80 5.99
N THR A 362 2.54 -22.67 6.09
CA THR A 362 1.60 -23.51 5.35
C THR A 362 1.80 -23.36 3.83
N MET A 363 1.95 -22.14 3.34
CA MET A 363 2.21 -21.89 1.91
C MET A 363 3.55 -22.49 1.47
N CYS A 364 4.61 -22.40 2.28
CA CYS A 364 5.88 -23.05 2.00
C CYS A 364 5.71 -24.57 1.87
N GLU A 365 5.01 -25.22 2.81
CA GLU A 365 4.74 -26.67 2.76
C GLU A 365 3.94 -27.05 1.48
N GLN A 366 3.00 -26.21 1.06
CA GLN A 366 2.20 -26.43 -0.15
C GLN A 366 3.01 -26.26 -1.44
N LEU A 367 3.99 -25.34 -1.46
CA LEU A 367 4.85 -25.08 -2.62
C LEU A 367 5.89 -26.21 -2.85
N GLU A 368 6.39 -26.86 -1.81
CA GLU A 368 7.48 -27.86 -1.87
C GLU A 368 7.26 -28.97 -2.93
N PRO A 369 6.08 -29.62 -3.02
CA PRO A 369 5.87 -30.68 -4.02
C PRO A 369 5.95 -30.18 -5.45
N LEU A 370 5.47 -28.94 -5.70
CA LEU A 370 5.46 -28.36 -7.04
C LEU A 370 6.87 -27.94 -7.46
N VAL A 371 7.59 -27.19 -6.62
CA VAL A 371 8.96 -26.73 -6.94
C VAL A 371 9.90 -27.92 -7.11
N GLY A 372 9.78 -28.97 -6.24
CA GLY A 372 10.57 -30.19 -6.35
C GLY A 372 10.32 -30.96 -7.66
N ARG A 373 9.09 -30.99 -8.16
CA ARG A 373 8.72 -31.63 -9.45
C ARG A 373 9.45 -31.01 -10.63
N PHE A 374 9.67 -29.68 -10.62
CA PHE A 374 10.29 -28.94 -11.73
C PHE A 374 11.77 -28.64 -11.50
N GLY A 375 12.37 -29.08 -10.40
CA GLY A 375 13.74 -28.76 -10.03
C GLY A 375 13.97 -27.27 -9.77
N VAL A 376 12.90 -26.55 -9.44
CA VAL A 376 12.93 -25.14 -9.08
C VAL A 376 13.32 -25.00 -7.61
N THR A 377 14.06 -23.97 -7.27
CA THR A 377 14.29 -23.57 -5.87
C THR A 377 13.58 -22.26 -5.60
N TYR A 378 13.35 -21.94 -4.32
CA TYR A 378 12.81 -20.62 -3.97
C TYR A 378 13.42 -20.12 -2.67
N ARG A 379 13.31 -18.80 -2.48
CA ARG A 379 13.68 -18.12 -1.25
C ARG A 379 12.53 -17.21 -0.84
N VAL A 380 12.22 -17.22 0.46
CA VAL A 380 11.23 -16.31 1.05
C VAL A 380 11.91 -14.98 1.33
N GLY A 381 11.35 -13.89 0.86
CA GLY A 381 11.80 -12.54 1.11
C GLY A 381 11.07 -11.92 2.31
N ARG A 382 9.82 -11.58 2.13
CA ARG A 382 8.98 -10.96 3.15
C ARG A 382 7.91 -11.93 3.65
N ALA A 383 7.68 -11.94 4.97
CA ALA A 383 6.54 -12.62 5.56
C ALA A 383 5.99 -11.77 6.71
N LYS A 384 4.75 -11.27 6.58
CA LYS A 384 4.02 -10.56 7.63
C LYS A 384 2.71 -11.31 7.88
N VAL A 385 2.35 -11.50 9.14
CA VAL A 385 1.10 -12.17 9.52
C VAL A 385 -0.12 -11.27 9.22
N PRO A 386 -1.31 -11.83 8.97
CA PRO A 386 -2.55 -11.07 8.94
C PRO A 386 -2.81 -10.39 10.28
N PHE A 387 -3.44 -9.23 10.25
CA PHE A 387 -3.83 -8.47 11.41
C PHE A 387 -5.33 -8.15 11.35
N SER A 388 -6.04 -8.20 12.47
CA SER A 388 -7.45 -7.78 12.52
C SER A 388 -7.91 -7.41 13.93
N VAL A 389 -8.82 -6.45 13.99
CA VAL A 389 -9.65 -6.15 15.15
C VAL A 389 -11.08 -6.60 14.85
N SER A 390 -11.77 -7.18 15.82
CA SER A 390 -13.13 -7.67 15.60
C SER A 390 -14.06 -6.55 15.10
N ALA A 391 -14.86 -6.81 14.08
CA ALA A 391 -15.93 -5.91 13.64
C ALA A 391 -16.99 -5.67 14.76
N ASP A 392 -17.06 -6.58 15.74
CA ASP A 392 -17.93 -6.44 16.92
C ASP A 392 -17.32 -5.61 18.05
N ASP A 393 -16.07 -5.17 17.92
CA ASP A 393 -15.44 -4.28 18.88
C ASP A 393 -16.25 -2.98 19.02
N PRO A 394 -16.57 -2.53 20.26
CA PRO A 394 -17.37 -1.31 20.46
C PRO A 394 -16.76 -0.06 19.80
N ALA A 395 -15.44 0.04 19.75
CA ALA A 395 -14.77 1.18 19.11
C ALA A 395 -14.91 1.10 17.58
N VAL A 396 -14.74 -0.08 16.97
CA VAL A 396 -14.98 -0.29 15.53
C VAL A 396 -16.43 0.05 15.18
N LYS A 397 -17.41 -0.40 15.99
CA LYS A 397 -18.83 -0.03 15.80
C LYS A 397 -19.06 1.47 15.87
N ALA A 398 -18.44 2.16 16.84
CA ALA A 398 -18.57 3.61 16.96
C ALA A 398 -18.03 4.35 15.74
N LEU A 399 -16.92 3.88 15.15
CA LEU A 399 -16.36 4.46 13.93
C LEU A 399 -17.26 4.24 12.72
N ILE A 400 -17.70 2.99 12.48
CA ILE A 400 -18.56 2.67 11.32
C ILE A 400 -19.93 3.35 11.42
N ASP A 401 -20.53 3.41 12.61
CA ASP A 401 -21.79 4.12 12.84
C ASP A 401 -21.63 5.62 12.59
N THR A 402 -20.51 6.20 12.99
CA THR A 402 -20.21 7.62 12.72
C THR A 402 -20.11 7.88 11.23
N TYR A 403 -19.36 7.07 10.51
CA TYR A 403 -19.27 7.20 9.05
C TYR A 403 -20.64 7.08 8.36
N ASN A 404 -21.42 6.07 8.74
CA ASN A 404 -22.75 5.85 8.17
C ASN A 404 -23.73 7.00 8.47
N GLU A 405 -23.68 7.59 9.68
CA GLU A 405 -24.47 8.77 10.04
C GLU A 405 -24.15 9.98 9.15
N PHE A 406 -22.86 10.25 8.89
CA PHE A 406 -22.45 11.39 8.07
C PHE A 406 -22.70 11.21 6.58
N THR A 407 -22.59 9.99 6.08
CA THR A 407 -22.71 9.69 4.64
C THR A 407 -24.09 9.23 4.22
N GLY A 408 -24.92 8.80 5.17
CA GLY A 408 -26.21 8.15 4.89
C GLY A 408 -26.06 6.76 4.26
N LYS A 409 -24.84 6.18 4.25
CA LYS A 409 -24.56 4.84 3.75
C LYS A 409 -24.91 3.77 4.80
N HIS A 410 -24.84 2.51 4.41
CA HIS A 410 -24.93 1.32 5.26
C HIS A 410 -23.69 0.47 5.01
N ALA A 411 -22.55 1.08 5.18
CA ALA A 411 -21.26 0.44 4.98
C ALA A 411 -20.90 -0.45 6.18
N GLU A 412 -20.09 -1.46 5.92
CA GLU A 412 -19.54 -2.37 6.92
C GLU A 412 -18.01 -2.27 6.94
N PRO A 413 -17.33 -2.66 8.02
CA PRO A 413 -15.87 -2.74 8.06
C PRO A 413 -15.35 -3.69 6.97
N PHE A 414 -14.14 -3.42 6.48
CA PHE A 414 -13.53 -4.19 5.39
C PHE A 414 -12.08 -4.57 5.68
N ALA A 415 -11.56 -5.51 4.89
CA ALA A 415 -10.16 -5.93 4.92
C ALA A 415 -9.42 -5.38 3.70
N MET A 416 -8.21 -4.83 3.92
CA MET A 416 -7.34 -4.37 2.84
C MET A 416 -6.19 -5.33 2.57
N GLY A 417 -5.67 -5.29 1.34
CA GLY A 417 -4.48 -6.04 0.94
C GLY A 417 -3.16 -5.32 1.25
N GLY A 418 -3.22 -4.03 1.56
CA GLY A 418 -2.11 -3.21 2.01
C GLY A 418 -1.79 -3.43 3.49
N GLY A 419 -1.09 -2.47 4.07
CA GLY A 419 -0.84 -2.44 5.50
C GLY A 419 -0.48 -1.04 5.89
N THR A 420 -0.93 -0.61 7.05
CA THR A 420 -0.70 0.69 7.65
C THR A 420 -0.02 0.53 9.01
N TYR A 421 0.20 1.63 9.70
CA TYR A 421 0.63 1.57 11.10
C TYR A 421 -0.29 0.74 12.01
N ALA A 422 -1.59 0.62 11.70
CA ALA A 422 -2.56 -0.07 12.54
C ALA A 422 -2.11 -1.49 12.93
N ARG A 423 -1.49 -2.23 12.02
CA ARG A 423 -1.04 -3.60 12.27
C ARG A 423 0.04 -3.77 13.35
N ASN A 424 0.68 -2.69 13.76
CA ASN A 424 1.73 -2.72 14.78
C ASN A 424 1.17 -2.58 16.20
N PHE A 425 -0.10 -2.21 16.34
CA PHE A 425 -0.78 -1.98 17.62
C PHE A 425 -1.78 -3.08 17.92
N ALA A 426 -1.98 -3.41 19.18
CA ALA A 426 -2.85 -4.51 19.57
C ALA A 426 -4.32 -4.26 19.25
N ARG A 427 -4.78 -3.00 19.29
CA ARG A 427 -6.18 -2.63 19.07
C ARG A 427 -6.27 -1.35 18.25
N ALA A 428 -6.03 -1.50 16.95
CA ALA A 428 -6.00 -0.38 16.01
C ALA A 428 -6.75 -0.71 14.72
N VAL A 429 -7.21 0.32 14.00
CA VAL A 429 -7.86 0.22 12.70
C VAL A 429 -7.46 1.38 11.81
N SER A 430 -7.66 1.27 10.49
CA SER A 430 -7.55 2.42 9.60
C SER A 430 -8.95 3.02 9.34
N PHE A 431 -9.01 4.36 9.24
CA PHE A 431 -10.28 5.06 9.17
C PHE A 431 -10.18 6.33 8.32
N GLY A 432 -10.40 6.20 7.01
CA GLY A 432 -10.36 7.30 6.03
C GLY A 432 -8.98 7.97 5.90
N PRO A 433 -8.89 9.12 5.21
CA PRO A 433 -10.01 9.94 4.72
C PRO A 433 -10.50 9.61 3.31
N GLU A 434 -9.89 8.68 2.59
CA GLU A 434 -10.25 8.45 1.20
C GLU A 434 -11.65 7.84 1.03
N GLU A 435 -12.31 8.18 -0.07
CA GLU A 435 -13.62 7.61 -0.45
C GLU A 435 -13.48 6.76 -1.71
N THR A 436 -13.82 5.48 -1.60
CA THR A 436 -13.83 4.57 -2.75
C THR A 436 -14.71 5.11 -3.88
N GLY A 437 -14.14 5.16 -5.09
CA GLY A 437 -14.87 5.57 -6.28
C GLY A 437 -14.96 7.08 -6.49
N LEU A 438 -14.21 7.88 -5.76
CA LEU A 438 -14.06 9.32 -6.06
C LEU A 438 -13.35 9.50 -7.40
N GLU A 439 -14.02 10.17 -8.35
CA GLU A 439 -13.42 10.49 -9.64
C GLU A 439 -12.42 11.64 -9.49
N LEU A 440 -11.15 11.36 -9.81
CA LEU A 440 -10.12 12.38 -9.83
C LEU A 440 -10.28 13.31 -11.05
N PRO A 441 -9.92 14.58 -10.94
CA PRO A 441 -9.88 15.47 -12.09
C PRO A 441 -8.84 15.00 -13.12
N ALA A 442 -9.04 15.29 -14.39
CA ALA A 442 -8.16 14.83 -15.47
C ALA A 442 -6.69 15.26 -15.32
N TRP A 443 -6.42 16.25 -14.49
CA TRP A 443 -5.08 16.75 -14.18
C TRP A 443 -4.53 16.24 -12.84
N GLY A 444 -5.36 15.57 -12.03
CA GLY A 444 -5.00 15.01 -10.72
C GLY A 444 -4.52 13.57 -10.81
N GLY A 445 -3.83 13.11 -9.79
CA GLY A 445 -3.31 11.75 -9.63
C GLY A 445 -3.63 11.16 -8.27
N GLN A 446 -3.48 9.86 -8.15
CA GLN A 446 -3.64 9.11 -6.91
C GLN A 446 -2.41 9.30 -6.01
N MET A 447 -2.54 8.89 -4.74
CA MET A 447 -1.39 8.73 -3.83
C MET A 447 -0.26 7.95 -4.51
N HIS A 448 0.97 8.17 -4.12
CA HIS A 448 2.19 7.59 -4.68
C HIS A 448 2.45 7.95 -6.17
N GLY A 449 1.46 8.50 -6.89
CA GLY A 449 1.57 8.93 -8.28
C GLY A 449 1.99 10.40 -8.44
N PRO A 450 2.31 10.83 -9.67
CA PRO A 450 2.46 12.24 -9.97
C PRO A 450 1.12 12.98 -9.92
N ASN A 451 1.15 14.26 -9.57
CA ASN A 451 -0.04 15.12 -9.41
C ASN A 451 -1.03 14.60 -8.34
N GLU A 452 -0.52 13.97 -7.30
CA GLU A 452 -1.33 13.56 -6.14
C GLU A 452 -2.21 14.69 -5.67
N CYS A 453 -3.50 14.42 -5.47
CA CYS A 453 -4.46 15.44 -5.08
C CYS A 453 -5.52 14.93 -4.12
N ALA A 454 -6.00 15.81 -3.24
CA ALA A 454 -7.05 15.57 -2.27
C ALA A 454 -8.22 16.52 -2.48
N ASN A 455 -9.45 16.02 -2.42
CA ASN A 455 -10.65 16.83 -2.54
C ASN A 455 -10.94 17.56 -1.22
N GLU A 456 -11.09 18.90 -1.27
CA GLU A 456 -11.32 19.70 -0.06
C GLU A 456 -12.62 19.38 0.67
N ASP A 457 -13.71 19.12 -0.04
CA ASP A 457 -14.99 18.79 0.59
C ASP A 457 -14.93 17.44 1.27
N GLN A 458 -14.19 16.48 0.69
CA GLN A 458 -13.91 15.18 1.31
C GLN A 458 -13.08 15.33 2.59
N LEU A 459 -12.01 16.13 2.56
CA LEU A 459 -11.19 16.39 3.75
C LEU A 459 -11.98 17.11 4.85
N LYS A 460 -12.84 18.09 4.50
CA LYS A 460 -13.76 18.72 5.46
C LYS A 460 -14.74 17.73 6.09
N GLN A 461 -15.27 16.81 5.28
CA GLN A 461 -16.14 15.76 5.78
C GLN A 461 -15.38 14.80 6.70
N ALA A 462 -14.17 14.39 6.32
CA ALA A 462 -13.31 13.55 7.15
C ALA A 462 -13.01 14.21 8.51
N LEU A 463 -12.66 15.50 8.53
CA LEU A 463 -12.44 16.23 9.77
C LEU A 463 -13.68 16.22 10.69
N LYS A 464 -14.88 16.41 10.13
CA LYS A 464 -16.14 16.31 10.90
C LYS A 464 -16.34 14.91 11.48
N ILE A 465 -16.10 13.88 10.67
CA ILE A 465 -16.19 12.47 11.06
C ILE A 465 -15.20 12.17 12.20
N TYR A 466 -13.93 12.59 12.07
CA TYR A 466 -12.90 12.36 13.09
C TYR A 466 -13.26 13.02 14.43
N ILE A 467 -13.74 14.27 14.42
CA ILE A 467 -14.17 14.95 15.66
C ILE A 467 -15.27 14.16 16.35
N VAL A 468 -16.34 13.77 15.62
CA VAL A 468 -17.46 13.04 16.21
C VAL A 468 -17.03 11.64 16.65
N ALA A 469 -16.15 10.97 15.88
CA ALA A 469 -15.58 9.67 16.25
C ALA A 469 -14.80 9.78 17.58
N ILE A 470 -13.92 10.76 17.71
CA ILE A 470 -13.16 11.01 18.96
C ILE A 470 -14.12 11.26 20.15
N LEU A 471 -15.17 12.06 19.96
CA LEU A 471 -16.16 12.32 21.01
C LEU A 471 -16.88 11.02 21.43
N LYS A 472 -17.36 10.21 20.48
CA LYS A 472 -18.02 8.93 20.78
C LYS A 472 -17.10 7.91 21.42
N LEU A 473 -15.85 7.79 20.94
CA LEU A 473 -14.86 6.89 21.54
C LEU A 473 -14.53 7.28 22.99
N ASN A 474 -14.53 8.56 23.33
CA ASN A 474 -14.35 9.03 24.70
C ASN A 474 -15.50 8.65 25.64
N GLU A 475 -16.67 8.30 25.14
CA GLU A 475 -17.81 7.85 25.96
C GLU A 475 -17.78 6.34 26.22
N LEU A 476 -17.05 5.56 25.42
CA LEU A 476 -16.91 4.12 25.57
C LEU A 476 -16.02 3.73 26.77
N GLU A 477 -16.10 2.47 27.17
CA GLU A 477 -15.09 1.83 28.00
C GLU A 477 -14.05 1.13 27.09
N LEU A 478 -12.89 1.79 26.90
CA LEU A 478 -11.77 1.24 26.13
C LEU A 478 -11.00 0.20 26.92
#